data_b500d5ae64efba9b95562022a3b8b16c
#
_entry.id   b500d5ae64efba9b95562022a3b8b16c
#
_cell.length_a   1.000
_cell.length_b   1.000
_cell.length_c   1.000
_cell.angle_alpha   90.00
_cell.angle_beta   90.00
_cell.angle_gamma   90.00
#
_symmetry.space_group_name_H-M   'P 1'
#
loop_
_entity.id
_entity.type
_entity.pdbx_description
1 polymer ?
#
loop_
_entity_poly.entity_id
_entity_poly.type
_entity_poly.pdbx_seq_one_letter_code
_entity_poly.pdbx_strand_id
1 'polypeptide(L)'
;WSSGLSAVWHDGTASKESDAAARAEIARLRAREQALIEKTAAQAVKNAQETILRCKTGTHPYLAQKGFPGEYGLLDGDDLIIPMRNVKTFQIQSYQRIRFDPETRTFSKKFLHGARAKGAIFCLGLSPKNAQEIYYCEGYATGLSIAQALRNMYRKFSVIVCFSAGNIP
;
A
#
# COMPACT_ATOMS: atom_id res chain seq x y z
N TRP A 1 5.22 -0.84 22.47
CA TRP A 1 4.07 0.03 22.76
C TRP A 1 4.60 1.40 23.14
N SER A 2 4.73 2.33 22.18
CA SER A 2 4.92 3.74 22.50
C SER A 2 3.54 4.39 22.51
N SER A 3 3.12 4.93 23.65
CA SER A 3 1.80 5.55 23.84
C SER A 3 1.60 6.83 23.03
N GLY A 4 2.61 7.32 22.30
CA GLY A 4 2.52 8.54 21.51
C GLY A 4 2.27 9.82 22.34
N LEU A 5 2.25 9.72 23.66
CA LEU A 5 2.08 10.85 24.55
C LEU A 5 3.44 11.47 24.84
N SER A 6 3.71 12.65 24.29
CA SER A 6 4.80 13.52 24.74
C SER A 6 4.19 14.61 25.64
N ALA A 7 4.59 14.65 26.91
CA ALA A 7 4.28 15.76 27.79
C ALA A 7 5.46 16.73 27.77
N VAL A 8 5.20 18.00 27.43
CA VAL A 8 6.17 19.08 27.60
C VAL A 8 5.90 19.72 28.96
N TRP A 9 6.86 19.58 29.87
CA TRP A 9 6.78 20.19 31.18
C TRP A 9 7.27 21.64 31.06
N HIS A 10 6.48 22.63 31.52
CA HIS A 10 6.83 24.03 31.60
C HIS A 10 7.01 24.42 33.07
N ASP A 11 8.14 25.00 33.43
CA ASP A 11 8.45 25.46 34.79
C ASP A 11 7.74 26.77 35.18
N GLY A 12 6.88 27.32 34.30
CA GLY A 12 6.08 28.51 34.55
C GLY A 12 6.87 29.84 34.43
N THR A 13 8.16 29.80 34.09
CA THR A 13 9.01 31.00 34.01
C THR A 13 9.11 31.59 32.60
N ALA A 14 8.64 30.88 31.58
CA ALA A 14 8.65 31.33 30.19
C ALA A 14 7.64 32.47 29.96
N SER A 15 8.08 33.57 29.34
CA SER A 15 7.16 34.63 28.93
C SER A 15 6.20 34.13 27.83
N LYS A 16 4.98 34.71 27.77
CA LYS A 16 4.00 34.41 26.71
C LYS A 16 4.57 34.59 25.29
N GLU A 17 5.54 35.50 25.13
CA GLU A 17 6.22 35.75 23.85
C GLU A 17 7.20 34.64 23.48
N SER A 18 7.96 34.10 24.46
CA SER A 18 8.85 32.95 24.22
C SER A 18 8.07 31.70 23.86
N ASP A 19 6.90 31.47 24.44
CA ASP A 19 6.01 30.38 24.11
C ASP A 19 5.40 30.51 22.70
N ALA A 20 5.07 31.74 22.29
CA ALA A 20 4.57 32.01 20.96
C ALA A 20 5.65 31.78 19.88
N ALA A 21 6.87 32.24 20.13
CA ALA A 21 8.01 32.00 19.23
C ALA A 21 8.35 30.51 19.11
N ALA A 22 8.36 29.78 20.22
CA ALA A 22 8.59 28.33 20.22
C ALA A 22 7.50 27.55 19.45
N ARG A 23 6.22 27.91 19.61
CA ARG A 23 5.12 27.33 18.86
C ARG A 23 5.21 27.62 17.37
N ALA A 24 5.59 28.85 16.98
CA ALA A 24 5.79 29.21 15.58
C ALA A 24 6.93 28.42 14.94
N GLU A 25 8.04 28.21 15.63
CA GLU A 25 9.15 27.38 15.12
C GLU A 25 8.78 25.92 14.99
N ILE A 26 8.07 25.34 15.97
CA ILE A 26 7.55 23.97 15.88
C ILE A 26 6.59 23.83 14.69
N ALA A 27 5.71 24.80 14.46
CA ALA A 27 4.79 24.81 13.33
C ALA A 27 5.55 24.87 12.00
N ARG A 28 6.60 25.69 11.90
CA ARG A 28 7.46 25.80 10.74
C ARG A 28 8.21 24.49 10.44
N LEU A 29 8.78 23.85 11.46
CA LEU A 29 9.46 22.56 11.32
C LEU A 29 8.50 21.48 10.85
N ARG A 30 7.30 21.38 11.43
CA ARG A 30 6.26 20.45 11.01
C ARG A 30 5.80 20.68 9.57
N ALA A 31 5.62 21.94 9.17
CA ALA A 31 5.26 22.28 7.79
C ALA A 31 6.35 21.86 6.80
N ARG A 32 7.63 22.07 7.14
CA ARG A 32 8.77 21.63 6.32
C ARG A 32 8.86 20.12 6.20
N GLU A 33 8.69 19.41 7.31
CA GLU A 33 8.67 17.95 7.33
C GLU A 33 7.51 17.40 6.47
N GLN A 34 6.31 17.97 6.64
CA GLN A 34 5.13 17.58 5.86
C GLN A 34 5.34 17.81 4.36
N ALA A 35 5.91 18.94 3.96
CA ALA A 35 6.23 19.24 2.58
C ALA A 35 7.25 18.24 1.99
N LEU A 36 8.25 17.83 2.78
CA LEU A 36 9.22 16.82 2.36
C LEU A 36 8.54 15.45 2.16
N ILE A 37 7.69 15.03 3.09
CA ILE A 37 6.90 13.80 3.01
C ILE A 37 6.03 13.81 1.74
N GLU A 38 5.36 14.92 1.44
CA GLU A 38 4.52 15.06 0.25
C GLU A 38 5.32 14.99 -1.05
N LYS A 39 6.47 15.67 -1.09
CA LYS A 39 7.38 15.62 -2.24
C LYS A 39 7.88 14.19 -2.49
N THR A 40 8.28 13.49 -1.42
CA THR A 40 8.75 12.10 -1.49
C THR A 40 7.62 11.17 -1.97
N ALA A 41 6.40 11.35 -1.47
CA ALA A 41 5.24 10.57 -1.89
C ALA A 41 4.88 10.83 -3.36
N ALA A 42 4.95 12.08 -3.82
CA ALA A 42 4.70 12.41 -5.22
C ALA A 42 5.74 11.76 -6.16
N GLN A 43 7.02 11.77 -5.78
CA GLN A 43 8.06 11.08 -6.54
C GLN A 43 7.85 9.57 -6.55
N ALA A 44 7.46 8.98 -5.42
CA ALA A 44 7.17 7.57 -5.33
C ALA A 44 5.98 7.14 -6.23
N VAL A 45 4.96 7.98 -6.39
CA VAL A 45 3.86 7.75 -7.33
C VAL A 45 4.37 7.68 -8.78
N LYS A 46 5.23 8.60 -9.20
CA LYS A 46 5.85 8.58 -10.54
C LYS A 46 6.65 7.29 -10.75
N ASN A 47 7.50 6.93 -9.79
CA ASN A 47 8.29 5.70 -9.84
C ASN A 47 7.40 4.45 -9.92
N ALA A 48 6.25 4.45 -9.21
CA ALA A 48 5.28 3.35 -9.26
C ALA A 48 4.65 3.23 -10.66
N GLN A 49 4.24 4.34 -11.26
CA GLN A 49 3.67 4.37 -12.60
C GLN A 49 4.67 3.87 -13.65
N GLU A 50 5.91 4.37 -13.62
CA GLU A 50 6.99 3.94 -14.53
C GLU A 50 7.30 2.45 -14.37
N THR A 51 7.38 1.95 -13.13
CA THR A 51 7.59 0.52 -12.87
C THR A 51 6.46 -0.31 -13.46
N ILE A 52 5.21 0.04 -13.19
CA ILE A 52 4.05 -0.70 -13.68
C ILE A 52 3.97 -0.68 -15.22
N LEU A 53 4.31 0.44 -15.85
CA LEU A 53 4.31 0.57 -17.32
C LEU A 53 5.34 -0.34 -18.00
N ARG A 54 6.49 -0.58 -17.39
CA ARG A 54 7.53 -1.46 -17.96
C ARG A 54 7.36 -2.93 -17.61
N CYS A 55 6.44 -3.28 -16.68
CA CYS A 55 6.17 -4.65 -16.31
C CYS A 55 5.69 -5.49 -17.50
N LYS A 56 6.13 -6.74 -17.54
CA LYS A 56 5.60 -7.76 -18.44
C LYS A 56 4.58 -8.61 -17.70
N THR A 57 3.62 -9.17 -18.42
CA THR A 57 2.67 -10.13 -17.85
C THR A 57 3.27 -11.52 -17.90
N GLY A 58 3.21 -12.26 -16.81
CA GLY A 58 3.75 -13.64 -16.75
C GLY A 58 3.37 -14.36 -15.46
N THR A 59 3.72 -15.65 -15.40
CA THR A 59 3.58 -16.46 -14.18
C THR A 59 4.74 -16.18 -13.24
N HIS A 60 4.54 -16.42 -11.94
CA HIS A 60 5.57 -16.16 -10.94
C HIS A 60 5.63 -17.29 -9.89
N PRO A 61 6.82 -17.72 -9.43
CA PRO A 61 6.95 -18.82 -8.46
C PRO A 61 6.16 -18.63 -7.16
N TYR A 62 6.02 -17.41 -6.70
CA TYR A 62 5.15 -17.09 -5.54
C TYR A 62 3.71 -17.50 -5.77
N LEU A 63 3.17 -17.26 -6.96
CA LEU A 63 1.78 -17.64 -7.31
C LEU A 63 1.64 -19.16 -7.33
N ALA A 64 2.59 -19.86 -7.93
CA ALA A 64 2.62 -21.32 -7.95
C ALA A 64 2.69 -21.90 -6.52
N GLN A 65 3.54 -21.35 -5.65
CA GLN A 65 3.64 -21.76 -4.24
C GLN A 65 2.33 -21.53 -3.47
N LYS A 66 1.54 -20.52 -3.87
CA LYS A 66 0.23 -20.22 -3.26
C LYS A 66 -0.93 -20.99 -3.85
N GLY A 67 -0.67 -21.94 -4.78
CA GLY A 67 -1.69 -22.76 -5.41
C GLY A 67 -2.28 -22.18 -6.70
N PHE A 68 -1.64 -21.16 -7.28
CA PHE A 68 -2.09 -20.46 -8.50
C PHE A 68 -1.04 -20.52 -9.62
N PRO A 69 -0.62 -21.74 -10.08
CA PRO A 69 0.48 -21.85 -11.06
C PRO A 69 0.12 -21.25 -12.44
N GLY A 70 -1.16 -21.16 -12.77
CA GLY A 70 -1.66 -20.59 -14.02
C GLY A 70 -2.09 -19.12 -13.93
N GLU A 71 -1.99 -18.49 -12.76
CA GLU A 71 -2.35 -17.08 -12.61
C GLU A 71 -1.21 -16.18 -13.12
N TYR A 72 -1.59 -15.13 -13.85
CA TYR A 72 -0.66 -14.16 -14.40
C TYR A 72 -0.58 -12.93 -13.52
N GLY A 73 0.63 -12.38 -13.34
CA GLY A 73 0.87 -11.14 -12.64
C GLY A 73 1.75 -10.18 -13.45
N LEU A 74 1.95 -8.98 -12.93
CA LEU A 74 2.90 -8.01 -13.49
C LEU A 74 4.30 -8.31 -12.96
N LEU A 75 5.28 -8.42 -13.85
CA LEU A 75 6.66 -8.77 -13.54
C LEU A 75 7.60 -7.61 -13.88
N ASP A 76 8.42 -7.18 -12.92
CA ASP A 76 9.54 -6.27 -13.11
C ASP A 76 10.84 -7.08 -12.92
N GLY A 77 11.39 -7.61 -14.01
CA GLY A 77 12.40 -8.67 -13.95
C GLY A 77 11.81 -9.95 -13.34
N ASP A 78 12.43 -10.43 -12.28
CA ASP A 78 12.00 -11.62 -11.53
C ASP A 78 11.07 -11.29 -10.34
N ASP A 79 10.68 -10.05 -10.17
CA ASP A 79 9.81 -9.62 -9.07
C ASP A 79 8.35 -9.54 -9.51
N LEU A 80 7.45 -10.04 -8.68
CA LEU A 80 6.01 -9.86 -8.87
C LEU A 80 5.58 -8.49 -8.28
N ILE A 81 4.90 -7.71 -9.10
CA ILE A 81 4.42 -6.36 -8.76
C ILE A 81 2.90 -6.39 -8.63
N ILE A 82 2.41 -6.01 -7.46
CA ILE A 82 0.98 -5.83 -7.20
C ILE A 82 0.70 -4.33 -7.15
N PRO A 83 0.02 -3.75 -8.15
CA PRO A 83 -0.32 -2.33 -8.15
C PRO A 83 -1.19 -1.96 -6.95
N MET A 84 -0.89 -0.82 -6.34
CA MET A 84 -1.67 -0.28 -5.24
C MET A 84 -2.31 1.04 -5.69
N ARG A 85 -3.64 1.06 -5.74
CA ARG A 85 -4.42 2.19 -6.22
C ARG A 85 -5.08 2.93 -5.07
N ASN A 86 -5.16 4.23 -5.15
CA ASN A 86 -5.92 5.03 -4.19
C ASN A 86 -7.40 4.65 -4.23
N VAL A 87 -8.00 4.36 -3.08
CA VAL A 87 -9.40 3.91 -2.97
C VAL A 87 -10.42 4.93 -3.49
N LYS A 88 -10.10 6.22 -3.45
CA LYS A 88 -11.00 7.30 -3.89
C LYS A 88 -10.85 7.61 -5.38
N THR A 89 -9.60 7.70 -5.87
CA THR A 89 -9.31 8.15 -7.24
C THR A 89 -9.03 7.00 -8.21
N PHE A 90 -8.78 5.79 -7.72
CA PHE A 90 -8.33 4.62 -8.47
C PHE A 90 -7.00 4.81 -9.24
N GLN A 91 -6.32 5.93 -9.04
CA GLN A 91 -4.99 6.17 -9.60
C GLN A 91 -3.94 5.36 -8.87
N ILE A 92 -2.85 5.02 -9.56
CA ILE A 92 -1.70 4.37 -8.97
C ILE A 92 -1.13 5.27 -7.86
N GLN A 93 -0.98 4.69 -6.67
CA GLN A 93 -0.42 5.34 -5.48
C GLN A 93 0.91 4.70 -5.07
N SER A 94 1.04 3.39 -5.26
CA SER A 94 2.20 2.59 -4.87
C SER A 94 2.19 1.24 -5.59
N TYR A 95 3.04 0.34 -5.17
CA TYR A 95 2.95 -1.10 -5.44
C TYR A 95 3.52 -1.90 -4.27
N GLN A 96 3.10 -3.16 -4.15
CA GLN A 96 3.78 -4.17 -3.36
C GLN A 96 4.67 -5.00 -4.30
N ARG A 97 5.94 -5.13 -3.93
CA ARG A 97 6.93 -5.98 -4.60
C ARG A 97 7.06 -7.29 -3.85
N ILE A 98 6.95 -8.40 -4.55
CA ILE A 98 7.19 -9.75 -4.01
C ILE A 98 8.40 -10.32 -4.72
N ARG A 99 9.48 -10.53 -3.96
CA ARG A 99 10.78 -10.99 -4.44
C ARG A 99 11.13 -12.32 -3.80
N PHE A 100 11.66 -13.25 -4.59
CA PHE A 100 12.26 -14.47 -4.08
C PHE A 100 13.63 -14.18 -3.48
N ASP A 101 13.87 -14.72 -2.30
CA ASP A 101 15.15 -14.70 -1.63
C ASP A 101 15.76 -16.10 -1.73
N PRO A 102 16.84 -16.30 -2.51
CA PRO A 102 17.45 -17.61 -2.71
C PRO A 102 18.15 -18.14 -1.47
N GLU A 103 18.64 -17.28 -0.57
CA GLU A 103 19.33 -17.68 0.66
C GLU A 103 18.37 -18.29 1.66
N THR A 104 17.25 -17.62 1.92
CA THR A 104 16.23 -18.09 2.85
C THR A 104 15.17 -18.98 2.20
N ARG A 105 15.16 -19.09 0.86
CA ARG A 105 14.15 -19.79 0.05
C ARG A 105 12.73 -19.31 0.33
N THR A 106 12.57 -18.04 0.68
CA THR A 106 11.29 -17.41 1.01
C THR A 106 10.97 -16.24 0.08
N PHE A 107 9.74 -15.74 0.15
CA PHE A 107 9.34 -14.54 -0.58
C PHE A 107 9.23 -13.35 0.36
N SER A 108 10.04 -12.33 0.14
CA SER A 108 9.90 -11.05 0.81
C SER A 108 8.80 -10.22 0.14
N LYS A 109 8.04 -9.45 0.96
CA LYS A 109 7.00 -8.54 0.49
C LYS A 109 7.33 -7.15 1.01
N LYS A 110 7.54 -6.20 0.11
CA LYS A 110 7.88 -4.82 0.47
C LYS A 110 7.01 -3.84 -0.31
N PHE A 111 6.59 -2.78 0.35
CA PHE A 111 5.98 -1.63 -0.32
C PHE A 111 7.05 -0.73 -0.91
N LEU A 112 6.68 0.02 -1.95
CA LEU A 112 7.57 1.03 -2.51
C LEU A 112 7.93 2.06 -1.44
N HIS A 113 9.23 2.25 -1.22
CA HIS A 113 9.73 3.20 -0.24
C HIS A 113 9.26 4.64 -0.58
N GLY A 114 8.88 5.40 0.44
CA GLY A 114 8.39 6.76 0.29
C GLY A 114 6.94 6.87 -0.19
N ALA A 115 6.32 5.77 -0.67
CA ALA A 115 4.92 5.79 -1.09
C ALA A 115 3.96 5.62 0.10
N ARG A 116 2.78 6.22 -0.01
CA ARG A 116 1.72 6.06 0.99
C ARG A 116 1.01 4.72 0.80
N ALA A 117 1.01 3.85 1.83
CA ALA A 117 0.24 2.62 1.82
C ALA A 117 -1.20 2.81 2.32
N LYS A 118 -1.44 3.84 3.15
CA LYS A 118 -2.78 4.14 3.68
C LYS A 118 -3.76 4.52 2.58
N GLY A 119 -4.93 3.89 2.57
CA GLY A 119 -5.96 4.08 1.55
C GLY A 119 -5.64 3.49 0.18
N ALA A 120 -4.61 2.62 0.11
CA ALA A 120 -4.26 1.93 -1.12
C ALA A 120 -4.89 0.54 -1.18
N ILE A 121 -5.46 0.17 -2.33
CA ILE A 121 -6.14 -1.09 -2.57
C ILE A 121 -5.71 -1.71 -3.90
N PHE A 122 -5.97 -3.01 -4.05
CA PHE A 122 -5.96 -3.72 -5.32
C PHE A 122 -7.28 -4.48 -5.48
N CYS A 123 -7.86 -4.49 -6.67
CA CYS A 123 -9.13 -5.14 -6.93
C CYS A 123 -8.96 -6.36 -7.84
N LEU A 124 -9.60 -7.46 -7.48
CA LEU A 124 -9.73 -8.68 -8.29
C LEU A 124 -11.21 -8.88 -8.66
N GLY A 125 -11.45 -9.31 -9.89
CA GLY A 125 -12.80 -9.46 -10.43
C GLY A 125 -13.32 -8.18 -11.07
N LEU A 126 -14.59 -7.86 -10.87
CA LEU A 126 -15.22 -6.67 -11.42
C LEU A 126 -14.82 -5.39 -10.66
N SER A 127 -14.99 -4.24 -11.31
CA SER A 127 -14.95 -2.98 -10.57
C SER A 127 -15.98 -3.01 -9.44
N PRO A 128 -15.69 -2.45 -8.25
CA PRO A 128 -16.63 -2.41 -7.14
C PRO A 128 -17.98 -1.81 -7.48
N LYS A 129 -18.03 -0.87 -8.46
CA LYS A 129 -19.28 -0.26 -8.94
C LYS A 129 -20.18 -1.23 -9.72
N ASN A 130 -19.60 -2.29 -10.30
CA ASN A 130 -20.27 -3.25 -11.18
C ASN A 130 -20.47 -4.62 -10.50
N ALA A 131 -19.92 -4.79 -9.30
CA ALA A 131 -20.03 -6.02 -8.53
C ALA A 131 -21.36 -6.06 -7.76
N GLN A 132 -21.93 -7.24 -7.63
CA GLN A 132 -23.07 -7.50 -6.74
C GLN A 132 -22.62 -7.74 -5.30
N GLU A 133 -21.37 -8.21 -5.14
CA GLU A 133 -20.78 -8.55 -3.85
C GLU A 133 -19.38 -7.99 -3.76
N ILE A 134 -19.03 -7.43 -2.60
CA ILE A 134 -17.70 -6.90 -2.33
C ILE A 134 -17.12 -7.64 -1.13
N TYR A 135 -15.92 -8.17 -1.30
CA TYR A 135 -15.17 -8.87 -0.27
C TYR A 135 -13.89 -8.11 0.02
N TYR A 136 -13.51 -8.04 1.29
CA TYR A 136 -12.29 -7.38 1.72
C TYR A 136 -11.33 -8.40 2.30
N CYS A 137 -10.05 -8.28 1.97
CA CYS A 137 -9.00 -9.09 2.58
C CYS A 137 -7.70 -8.28 2.71
N GLU A 138 -6.78 -8.74 3.56
CA GLU A 138 -5.51 -8.07 3.74
C GLU A 138 -4.51 -8.41 2.63
N GLY A 139 -4.37 -9.70 2.31
CA GLY A 139 -3.28 -10.20 1.49
C GLY A 139 -3.69 -10.57 0.06
N TYR A 140 -2.78 -10.35 -0.91
CA TYR A 140 -3.02 -10.65 -2.32
C TYR A 140 -3.35 -12.14 -2.57
N ALA A 141 -2.59 -13.08 -1.96
CA ALA A 141 -2.87 -14.51 -2.12
C ALA A 141 -4.24 -14.92 -1.54
N THR A 142 -4.64 -14.35 -0.40
CA THR A 142 -5.98 -14.52 0.16
C THR A 142 -7.05 -14.01 -0.80
N GLY A 143 -6.80 -12.84 -1.40
CA GLY A 143 -7.68 -12.28 -2.42
C GLY A 143 -7.86 -13.20 -3.62
N LEU A 144 -6.77 -13.82 -4.11
CA LEU A 144 -6.82 -14.80 -5.19
C LEU A 144 -7.66 -16.03 -4.82
N SER A 145 -7.51 -16.57 -3.60
CA SER A 145 -8.31 -17.71 -3.12
C SER A 145 -9.80 -17.39 -3.11
N ILE A 146 -10.18 -16.22 -2.57
CA ILE A 146 -11.57 -15.76 -2.54
C ILE A 146 -12.09 -15.59 -3.98
N ALA A 147 -11.32 -14.90 -4.85
CA ALA A 147 -11.70 -14.66 -6.23
C ALA A 147 -11.90 -15.98 -7.01
N GLN A 148 -11.03 -16.96 -6.81
CA GLN A 148 -11.17 -18.27 -7.45
C GLN A 148 -12.44 -19.01 -6.99
N ALA A 149 -12.71 -19.02 -5.68
CA ALA A 149 -13.93 -19.64 -5.15
C ALA A 149 -15.19 -18.98 -5.74
N LEU A 150 -15.23 -17.64 -5.81
CA LEU A 150 -16.35 -16.89 -6.35
C LEU A 150 -16.52 -17.07 -7.88
N ARG A 151 -15.42 -17.20 -8.64
CA ARG A 151 -15.47 -17.56 -10.08
C ARG A 151 -16.10 -18.94 -10.28
N ASN A 152 -15.72 -19.93 -9.47
CA ASN A 152 -16.28 -21.28 -9.53
C ASN A 152 -17.78 -21.31 -9.19
N MET A 153 -18.25 -20.33 -8.41
CA MET A 153 -19.67 -20.15 -8.08
C MET A 153 -20.41 -19.22 -9.06
N TYR A 154 -19.77 -18.78 -10.14
CA TYR A 154 -20.32 -17.88 -11.18
C TYR A 154 -20.86 -16.55 -10.59
N ARG A 155 -20.25 -16.03 -9.50
CA ARG A 155 -20.68 -14.81 -8.83
C ARG A 155 -20.14 -13.55 -9.55
N LYS A 156 -20.90 -12.45 -9.47
CA LYS A 156 -20.46 -11.11 -9.93
C LYS A 156 -19.88 -10.34 -8.74
N PHE A 157 -18.58 -10.43 -8.57
CA PHE A 157 -17.87 -9.99 -7.36
C PHE A 157 -16.76 -8.99 -7.64
N SER A 158 -16.36 -8.28 -6.58
CA SER A 158 -15.09 -7.58 -6.43
C SER A 158 -14.42 -8.02 -5.14
N VAL A 159 -13.15 -8.45 -5.21
CA VAL A 159 -12.34 -8.68 -4.00
C VAL A 159 -11.34 -7.53 -3.88
N ILE A 160 -11.41 -6.82 -2.77
CA ILE A 160 -10.56 -5.68 -2.46
C ILE A 160 -9.46 -6.13 -1.51
N VAL A 161 -8.22 -6.15 -2.02
CA VAL A 161 -7.02 -6.39 -1.22
C VAL A 161 -6.58 -5.07 -0.61
N CYS A 162 -6.55 -5.01 0.72
CA CYS A 162 -6.30 -3.78 1.48
C CYS A 162 -4.84 -3.62 1.95
N PHE A 163 -4.00 -4.66 1.81
CA PHE A 163 -2.58 -4.72 2.16
C PHE A 163 -2.24 -4.53 3.65
N SER A 164 -3.17 -4.08 4.45
CA SER A 164 -3.05 -4.02 5.92
C SER A 164 -4.44 -3.99 6.56
N ALA A 165 -4.54 -4.46 7.81
CA ALA A 165 -5.78 -4.42 8.57
C ALA A 165 -6.32 -2.99 8.75
N GLY A 166 -5.42 -1.99 8.88
CA GLY A 166 -5.81 -0.57 9.03
C GLY A 166 -6.38 0.08 7.76
N ASN A 167 -6.41 -0.62 6.63
CA ASN A 167 -7.04 -0.17 5.38
C ASN A 167 -8.39 -0.86 5.12
N ILE A 168 -8.77 -1.85 5.93
CA ILE A 168 -10.09 -2.49 5.83
C ILE A 168 -11.13 -1.51 6.38
N PRO A 169 -12.25 -1.26 5.66
CA PRO A 169 -13.31 -0.37 6.10
C PRO A 169 -13.96 -0.78 7.40
#